data_7e1767efbc8fbf084a8b9a166a400399
#
_entry.id   7e1767efbc8fbf084a8b9a166a400399
#
_cell.length_a   1.000
_cell.length_b   1.000
_cell.length_c   1.000
_cell.angle_alpha   90.00
_cell.angle_beta   90.00
_cell.angle_gamma   90.00
#
_symmetry.space_group_name_H-M   'P 1'
#
loop_
_entity.id
_entity.type
_entity.pdbx_description
1 polymer ?
#
loop_
_entity_poly.entity_id
_entity_poly.type
_entity_poly.pdbx_seq_one_letter_code
_entity_poly.pdbx_strand_id
1 'polypeptide(L)'
;DAVRVDGRELRCRVVGEGGNLGLSQRGRIEYALGGGRLNTDFIDNSGGVNCSDVEVNIKVLLGRSMQAGRLRRSDRDRLLARMTDEVAELVLRGNYMQGQSLSVTEAHAAERLAEHPHRIPPPDRAAGLDRAIEALPTDEEIAERRRLGKGLTRPELAMILSYSKLWLYDRLIESDVPEDPYLGRELLRYFPAPVQKRFAADIPGHPLRREIIVTATTNSLVNRM
;
A
#
# COMPACT_ATOMS: atom_id res chain seq x y z
N ASP A 1 9.07 -28.16 6.52
CA ASP A 1 8.09 -27.33 7.21
C ASP A 1 7.32 -28.16 8.22
N ALA A 2 7.41 -27.76 9.49
CA ALA A 2 6.83 -28.52 10.59
C ALA A 2 5.31 -28.36 10.71
N VAL A 3 4.73 -27.31 10.11
CA VAL A 3 3.29 -27.01 10.19
C VAL A 3 2.75 -26.80 8.78
N ARG A 4 1.95 -27.78 8.33
CA ARG A 4 1.18 -27.69 7.08
C ARG A 4 -0.27 -27.83 7.44
N VAL A 5 -1.01 -26.74 7.43
CA VAL A 5 -2.45 -26.70 7.65
C VAL A 5 -3.11 -25.99 6.49
N ASP A 6 -4.24 -26.51 6.04
CA ASP A 6 -5.07 -25.84 5.05
C ASP A 6 -5.81 -24.66 5.67
N GLY A 7 -6.21 -23.68 4.86
CA GLY A 7 -6.94 -22.51 5.33
C GLY A 7 -8.23 -22.88 6.08
N ARG A 8 -8.93 -23.92 5.64
CA ARG A 8 -10.16 -24.44 6.26
C ARG A 8 -9.94 -25.10 7.65
N GLU A 9 -8.69 -25.45 7.99
CA GLU A 9 -8.35 -26.08 9.28
C GLU A 9 -8.06 -25.04 10.36
N LEU A 10 -7.89 -23.76 9.99
CA LEU A 10 -7.66 -22.67 10.93
C LEU A 10 -8.91 -22.42 11.78
N ARG A 11 -8.73 -22.45 13.12
CA ARG A 11 -9.82 -22.31 14.09
C ARG A 11 -9.99 -20.89 14.62
N CYS A 12 -9.03 -20.01 14.38
CA CYS A 12 -9.14 -18.61 14.77
C CYS A 12 -10.14 -17.88 13.86
N ARG A 13 -10.68 -16.74 14.31
CA ARG A 13 -11.60 -15.91 13.55
C ARG A 13 -10.88 -14.84 12.71
N VAL A 14 -9.70 -14.45 13.13
CA VAL A 14 -8.90 -13.40 12.53
C VAL A 14 -7.45 -13.87 12.45
N VAL A 15 -6.81 -13.63 11.31
CA VAL A 15 -5.37 -13.81 11.12
C VAL A 15 -4.77 -12.49 10.71
N GLY A 16 -3.69 -12.08 11.40
CA GLY A 16 -2.84 -10.96 11.03
C GLY A 16 -1.45 -11.48 10.66
N GLU A 17 -0.97 -11.13 9.47
CA GLU A 17 0.33 -11.56 8.95
C GLU A 17 1.37 -10.45 9.08
N GLY A 18 1.92 -10.26 10.29
CA GLY A 18 3.00 -9.29 10.52
C GLY A 18 4.37 -9.71 9.95
N GLY A 19 4.53 -10.99 9.60
CA GLY A 19 5.68 -11.52 8.87
C GLY A 19 5.33 -11.82 7.42
N ASN A 20 6.35 -12.01 6.59
CA ASN A 20 6.14 -12.33 5.18
C ASN A 20 5.88 -13.84 4.98
N LEU A 21 4.98 -14.17 4.06
CA LEU A 21 4.73 -15.53 3.59
C LEU A 21 4.26 -16.50 4.70
N GLY A 22 3.46 -16.03 5.64
CA GLY A 22 2.85 -16.88 6.67
C GLY A 22 1.84 -17.87 6.09
N LEU A 23 1.03 -17.41 5.11
CA LEU A 23 0.11 -18.24 4.33
C LEU A 23 0.40 -18.10 2.83
N SER A 24 0.05 -19.13 2.06
CA SER A 24 -0.04 -18.99 0.60
C SER A 24 -1.28 -18.17 0.23
N GLN A 25 -1.29 -17.54 -0.95
CA GLN A 25 -2.45 -16.77 -1.41
C GLN A 25 -3.71 -17.65 -1.51
N ARG A 26 -3.56 -18.89 -1.98
CA ARG A 26 -4.67 -19.86 -2.01
C ARG A 26 -5.20 -20.20 -0.62
N GLY A 27 -4.32 -20.38 0.36
CA GLY A 27 -4.71 -20.62 1.74
C GLY A 27 -5.45 -19.44 2.36
N ARG A 28 -5.06 -18.20 2.06
CA ARG A 28 -5.77 -16.99 2.44
C ARG A 28 -7.18 -16.94 1.89
N ILE A 29 -7.32 -17.23 0.58
CA ILE A 29 -8.62 -17.24 -0.10
C ILE A 29 -9.51 -18.33 0.47
N GLU A 30 -9.00 -19.56 0.66
CA GLU A 30 -9.72 -20.66 1.26
C GLU A 30 -10.24 -20.30 2.66
N TYR A 31 -9.40 -19.74 3.51
CA TYR A 31 -9.75 -19.28 4.84
C TYR A 31 -10.82 -18.18 4.81
N ALA A 32 -10.69 -17.20 3.92
CA ALA A 32 -11.65 -16.12 3.75
C ALA A 32 -13.01 -16.61 3.24
N LEU A 33 -13.04 -17.56 2.29
CA LEU A 33 -14.26 -18.19 1.79
C LEU A 33 -15.00 -18.97 2.90
N GLY A 34 -14.27 -19.49 3.87
CA GLY A 34 -14.79 -20.13 5.08
C GLY A 34 -15.30 -19.14 6.15
N GLY A 35 -15.24 -17.83 5.90
CA GLY A 35 -15.68 -16.78 6.83
C GLY A 35 -14.61 -16.25 7.76
N GLY A 36 -13.37 -16.68 7.60
CA GLY A 36 -12.21 -16.12 8.30
C GLY A 36 -11.88 -14.70 7.84
N ARG A 37 -11.28 -13.90 8.71
CA ARG A 37 -10.91 -12.51 8.41
C ARG A 37 -9.40 -12.38 8.39
N LEU A 38 -8.87 -11.93 7.24
CA LEU A 38 -7.46 -11.64 7.07
C LEU A 38 -7.24 -10.68 5.89
N ASN A 39 -6.09 -10.06 5.87
CA ASN A 39 -5.54 -9.40 4.70
C ASN A 39 -4.56 -10.34 3.96
N THR A 40 -3.63 -9.77 3.24
CA THR A 40 -2.40 -10.41 2.79
C THR A 40 -1.24 -9.93 3.66
N ASP A 41 -0.12 -10.64 3.65
CA ASP A 41 1.09 -10.27 4.38
C ASP A 41 1.58 -8.86 4.02
N PHE A 42 1.62 -8.51 2.73
CA PHE A 42 2.08 -7.18 2.28
C PHE A 42 1.14 -6.03 2.70
N ILE A 43 -0.12 -6.30 3.06
CA ILE A 43 -1.01 -5.31 3.67
C ILE A 43 -0.72 -5.18 5.17
N ASP A 44 -0.66 -6.30 5.89
CA ASP A 44 -0.49 -6.31 7.35
C ASP A 44 0.93 -5.88 7.76
N ASN A 45 1.94 -6.22 6.95
CA ASN A 45 3.36 -5.86 7.18
C ASN A 45 3.75 -4.51 6.55
N SER A 46 2.86 -3.82 5.86
CA SER A 46 3.21 -2.58 5.15
C SER A 46 3.76 -1.48 6.07
N GLY A 47 3.44 -1.51 7.37
CA GLY A 47 3.96 -0.58 8.38
C GLY A 47 5.48 -0.58 8.48
N GLY A 48 6.09 -1.75 8.49
CA GLY A 48 7.56 -1.89 8.56
C GLY A 48 8.26 -1.29 7.35
N VAL A 49 7.80 -1.61 6.16
CA VAL A 49 8.36 -1.10 4.90
C VAL A 49 8.15 0.42 4.78
N ASN A 50 6.95 0.91 5.07
CA ASN A 50 6.64 2.34 4.99
C ASN A 50 7.44 3.16 6.00
N CYS A 51 7.70 2.62 7.19
CA CYS A 51 8.58 3.26 8.17
C CYS A 51 9.99 3.40 7.62
N SER A 52 10.52 2.34 7.02
CA SER A 52 11.84 2.33 6.39
C SER A 52 11.93 3.32 5.23
N ASP A 53 10.91 3.40 4.39
CA ASP A 53 10.83 4.36 3.26
C ASP A 53 10.92 5.81 3.76
N VAL A 54 10.06 6.19 4.71
CA VAL A 54 10.05 7.55 5.28
C VAL A 54 11.39 7.86 5.96
N GLU A 55 11.93 6.92 6.73
CA GLU A 55 13.21 7.08 7.42
C GLU A 55 14.37 7.32 6.44
N VAL A 56 14.46 6.53 5.37
CA VAL A 56 15.50 6.64 4.36
C VAL A 56 15.42 7.99 3.67
N ASN A 57 14.25 8.43 3.25
CA ASN A 57 14.06 9.71 2.57
C ASN A 57 14.39 10.92 3.49
N ILE A 58 14.03 10.85 4.77
CA ILE A 58 14.46 11.85 5.76
C ILE A 58 16.00 11.86 5.87
N LYS A 59 16.65 10.71 5.96
CA LYS A 59 18.11 10.60 6.05
C LYS A 59 18.81 11.14 4.80
N VAL A 60 18.26 10.90 3.61
CA VAL A 60 18.77 11.44 2.34
C VAL A 60 18.72 12.98 2.36
N LEU A 61 17.58 13.57 2.74
CA LEU A 61 17.40 15.01 2.83
C LEU A 61 18.39 15.64 3.84
N LEU A 62 18.45 15.10 5.06
CA LEU A 62 19.32 15.61 6.10
C LEU A 62 20.79 15.39 5.79
N GLY A 63 21.14 14.29 5.09
CA GLY A 63 22.50 14.00 4.63
C GLY A 63 23.03 15.09 3.69
N ARG A 64 22.21 15.54 2.75
CA ARG A 64 22.55 16.67 1.85
C ARG A 64 22.79 17.97 2.63
N SER A 65 21.94 18.27 3.61
CA SER A 65 22.13 19.45 4.46
C SER A 65 23.41 19.38 5.30
N MET A 66 23.81 18.16 5.73
CA MET A 66 25.09 17.94 6.41
C MET A 66 26.28 18.14 5.48
N GLN A 67 26.24 17.58 4.27
CA GLN A 67 27.28 17.76 3.25
C GLN A 67 27.48 19.23 2.89
N ALA A 68 26.40 20.01 2.86
CA ALA A 68 26.43 21.45 2.63
C ALA A 68 26.84 22.27 3.89
N GLY A 69 27.22 21.64 4.98
CA GLY A 69 27.62 22.30 6.22
C GLY A 69 26.51 23.00 7.02
N ARG A 70 25.25 22.84 6.61
CA ARG A 70 24.10 23.49 7.25
C ARG A 70 23.52 22.73 8.44
N LEU A 71 23.90 21.47 8.64
CA LEU A 71 23.44 20.61 9.72
C LEU A 71 24.59 19.81 10.31
N ARG A 72 24.82 19.90 11.63
CA ARG A 72 25.79 19.05 12.34
C ARG A 72 25.18 17.69 12.68
N ARG A 73 26.01 16.68 12.78
CA ARG A 73 25.57 15.30 13.09
C ARG A 73 24.78 15.22 14.41
N SER A 74 25.26 15.87 15.45
CA SER A 74 24.55 15.88 16.75
C SER A 74 23.17 16.53 16.70
N ASP A 75 22.99 17.55 15.83
CA ASP A 75 21.70 18.22 15.64
C ASP A 75 20.74 17.34 14.82
N ARG A 76 21.28 16.64 13.81
CA ARG A 76 20.54 15.62 13.05
C ARG A 76 20.01 14.51 13.97
N ASP A 77 20.87 13.94 14.80
CA ASP A 77 20.50 12.80 15.65
C ASP A 77 19.45 13.21 16.70
N ARG A 78 19.56 14.41 17.27
CA ARG A 78 18.50 14.99 18.13
C ARG A 78 17.19 15.25 17.40
N LEU A 79 17.26 15.68 16.14
CA LEU A 79 16.06 15.90 15.32
C LEU A 79 15.37 14.58 15.01
N LEU A 80 16.11 13.54 14.60
CA LEU A 80 15.56 12.21 14.33
C LEU A 80 14.86 11.63 15.57
N ALA A 81 15.50 11.70 16.75
CA ALA A 81 14.91 11.21 17.99
C ALA A 81 13.59 11.91 18.36
N ARG A 82 13.42 13.19 18.02
CA ARG A 82 12.18 13.94 18.28
C ARG A 82 11.04 13.68 17.31
N MET A 83 11.33 13.06 16.16
CA MET A 83 10.33 12.82 15.11
C MET A 83 9.75 11.41 15.12
N THR A 84 10.20 10.55 16.02
CA THR A 84 9.81 9.13 16.05
C THR A 84 8.29 8.96 16.06
N ASP A 85 7.61 9.67 16.94
CA ASP A 85 6.14 9.57 17.07
C ASP A 85 5.42 10.10 15.81
N GLU A 86 5.87 11.23 15.26
CA GLU A 86 5.28 11.78 14.03
C GLU A 86 5.47 10.86 12.82
N VAL A 87 6.63 10.21 12.71
CA VAL A 87 6.87 9.21 11.65
C VAL A 87 5.94 8.01 11.85
N ALA A 88 5.79 7.53 13.09
CA ALA A 88 4.86 6.45 13.41
C ALA A 88 3.42 6.81 13.04
N GLU A 89 2.96 8.02 13.37
CA GLU A 89 1.61 8.49 13.01
C GLU A 89 1.39 8.56 11.49
N LEU A 90 2.36 9.07 10.73
CA LEU A 90 2.29 9.12 9.26
C LEU A 90 2.15 7.72 8.66
N VAL A 91 2.97 6.78 9.13
CA VAL A 91 2.96 5.39 8.67
C VAL A 91 1.65 4.70 9.04
N LEU A 92 1.22 4.79 10.30
CA LEU A 92 -0.03 4.18 10.78
C LEU A 92 -1.26 4.74 10.06
N ARG A 93 -1.27 6.04 9.76
CA ARG A 93 -2.34 6.66 8.98
C ARG A 93 -2.39 6.08 7.56
N GLY A 94 -1.26 5.92 6.90
CA GLY A 94 -1.17 5.31 5.57
C GLY A 94 -1.73 3.89 5.56
N ASN A 95 -1.34 3.07 6.55
CA ASN A 95 -1.83 1.71 6.71
C ASN A 95 -3.33 1.66 7.01
N TYR A 96 -3.82 2.54 7.88
CA TYR A 96 -5.24 2.66 8.18
C TYR A 96 -6.07 2.95 6.92
N MET A 97 -5.65 3.94 6.12
CA MET A 97 -6.36 4.31 4.89
C MET A 97 -6.39 3.16 3.88
N GLN A 98 -5.30 2.41 3.76
CA GLN A 98 -5.23 1.22 2.91
C GLN A 98 -6.20 0.12 3.40
N GLY A 99 -6.19 -0.18 4.69
CA GLY A 99 -7.10 -1.13 5.30
C GLY A 99 -8.57 -0.72 5.20
N GLN A 100 -8.86 0.58 5.33
CA GLN A 100 -10.19 1.15 5.16
C GLN A 100 -10.69 1.01 3.71
N SER A 101 -9.84 1.32 2.73
CA SER A 101 -10.17 1.13 1.31
C SER A 101 -10.58 -0.31 1.02
N LEU A 102 -9.80 -1.29 1.52
CA LEU A 102 -10.16 -2.70 1.40
C LEU A 102 -11.50 -3.03 2.06
N SER A 103 -11.77 -2.48 3.24
CA SER A 103 -13.03 -2.74 3.95
C SER A 103 -14.24 -2.18 3.21
N VAL A 104 -14.12 -0.99 2.64
CA VAL A 104 -15.17 -0.36 1.82
C VAL A 104 -15.38 -1.17 0.54
N THR A 105 -14.31 -1.57 -0.12
CA THR A 105 -14.39 -2.36 -1.36
C THR A 105 -15.02 -3.74 -1.10
N GLU A 106 -14.64 -4.40 0.00
CA GLU A 106 -15.19 -5.69 0.41
C GLU A 106 -16.69 -5.61 0.71
N ALA A 107 -17.15 -4.55 1.40
CA ALA A 107 -18.56 -4.33 1.71
C ALA A 107 -19.44 -4.25 0.46
N HIS A 108 -18.90 -3.75 -0.66
CA HIS A 108 -19.60 -3.63 -1.94
C HIS A 108 -19.20 -4.69 -2.97
N ALA A 109 -18.38 -5.66 -2.59
CA ALA A 109 -17.78 -6.60 -3.55
C ALA A 109 -18.83 -7.45 -4.29
N ALA A 110 -19.87 -7.89 -3.62
CA ALA A 110 -20.94 -8.68 -4.24
C ALA A 110 -21.78 -7.85 -5.23
N GLU A 111 -22.15 -6.63 -4.84
CA GLU A 111 -22.90 -5.68 -5.67
C GLU A 111 -22.09 -5.30 -6.92
N ARG A 112 -20.83 -4.90 -6.74
CA ARG A 112 -19.93 -4.54 -7.86
C ARG A 112 -19.70 -5.70 -8.82
N LEU A 113 -19.59 -6.92 -8.31
CA LEU A 113 -19.43 -8.11 -9.15
C LEU A 113 -20.72 -8.43 -9.92
N ALA A 114 -21.90 -8.13 -9.37
CA ALA A 114 -23.18 -8.30 -10.03
C ALA A 114 -23.39 -7.29 -11.17
N GLU A 115 -23.07 -6.01 -10.93
CA GLU A 115 -23.29 -4.92 -11.87
C GLU A 115 -22.25 -4.86 -13.00
N HIS A 116 -21.02 -5.21 -12.71
CA HIS A 116 -19.88 -5.03 -13.60
C HIS A 116 -19.01 -6.28 -13.73
N PRO A 117 -19.50 -7.36 -14.37
CA PRO A 117 -18.74 -8.62 -14.49
C PRO A 117 -17.40 -8.49 -15.21
N HIS A 118 -17.22 -7.42 -16.00
CA HIS A 118 -15.97 -7.15 -16.74
C HIS A 118 -15.14 -6.01 -16.12
N ARG A 119 -15.56 -5.46 -14.97
CA ARG A 119 -14.84 -4.39 -14.24
C ARG A 119 -13.98 -4.86 -13.06
N ILE A 120 -13.64 -6.12 -13.01
CA ILE A 120 -12.25 -6.36 -12.57
C ILE A 120 -11.49 -5.68 -13.70
N PRO A 121 -10.78 -4.54 -13.45
CA PRO A 121 -10.01 -3.93 -14.54
C PRO A 121 -9.23 -5.06 -15.14
N PRO A 122 -9.18 -5.21 -16.48
CA PRO A 122 -8.38 -6.25 -17.05
C PRO A 122 -6.94 -5.99 -16.60
N PRO A 123 -6.49 -6.61 -15.51
CA PRO A 123 -5.16 -6.39 -15.00
C PRO A 123 -4.17 -7.11 -15.90
N ASP A 124 -4.70 -8.06 -16.69
CA ASP A 124 -3.96 -8.98 -17.53
C ASP A 124 -3.07 -8.31 -18.57
N ARG A 125 -3.29 -7.03 -18.88
CA ARG A 125 -2.50 -6.34 -19.92
C ARG A 125 -1.80 -5.05 -19.46
N ALA A 126 -2.25 -4.41 -18.39
CA ALA A 126 -1.79 -3.06 -18.05
C ALA A 126 -0.79 -3.01 -16.88
N ALA A 127 -0.82 -3.99 -15.97
CA ALA A 127 0.03 -4.01 -14.77
C ALA A 127 0.82 -5.31 -14.59
N GLY A 128 0.83 -6.19 -15.59
CA GLY A 128 1.52 -7.49 -15.47
C GLY A 128 0.88 -8.47 -14.48
N LEU A 129 -0.39 -8.26 -14.11
CA LEU A 129 -1.12 -9.16 -13.22
C LEU A 129 -1.45 -10.44 -13.95
N ASP A 130 -0.87 -11.54 -13.50
CA ASP A 130 -1.24 -12.90 -13.92
C ASP A 130 -2.24 -13.48 -12.91
N ARG A 131 -3.49 -13.66 -13.35
CA ARG A 131 -4.58 -14.17 -12.50
C ARG A 131 -4.29 -15.57 -11.94
N ALA A 132 -3.63 -16.41 -12.71
CA ALA A 132 -3.32 -17.77 -12.28
C ALA A 132 -2.21 -17.80 -11.21
N ILE A 133 -1.18 -16.96 -11.37
CA ILE A 133 -0.10 -16.80 -10.39
C ILE A 133 -0.63 -16.24 -9.09
N GLU A 134 -1.47 -15.19 -9.18
CA GLU A 134 -2.04 -14.50 -8.02
C GLU A 134 -3.27 -15.18 -7.42
N ALA A 135 -3.62 -16.35 -7.93
CA ALA A 135 -4.79 -17.14 -7.51
C ALA A 135 -6.11 -16.34 -7.54
N LEU A 136 -6.24 -15.41 -8.49
CA LEU A 136 -7.51 -14.71 -8.70
C LEU A 136 -8.50 -15.62 -9.42
N PRO A 137 -9.81 -15.46 -9.16
CA PRO A 137 -10.82 -16.38 -9.69
C PRO A 137 -10.92 -16.32 -11.20
N THR A 138 -11.19 -17.46 -11.82
CA THR A 138 -11.51 -17.57 -13.25
C THR A 138 -12.87 -16.93 -13.57
N ASP A 139 -13.19 -16.76 -14.83
CA ASP A 139 -14.48 -16.21 -15.23
C ASP A 139 -15.66 -17.12 -14.82
N GLU A 140 -15.43 -18.44 -14.82
CA GLU A 140 -16.40 -19.45 -14.35
C GLU A 140 -16.61 -19.33 -12.84
N GLU A 141 -15.54 -19.19 -12.06
CA GLU A 141 -15.63 -18.99 -10.61
C GLU A 141 -16.30 -17.65 -10.27
N ILE A 142 -16.04 -16.61 -11.04
CA ILE A 142 -16.71 -15.31 -10.91
C ILE A 142 -18.21 -15.47 -11.18
N ALA A 143 -18.60 -16.16 -12.26
CA ALA A 143 -19.99 -16.42 -12.58
C ALA A 143 -20.72 -17.19 -11.49
N GLU A 144 -20.06 -18.21 -10.91
CA GLU A 144 -20.61 -18.98 -9.79
C GLU A 144 -20.76 -18.12 -8.53
N ARG A 145 -19.76 -17.32 -8.16
CA ARG A 145 -19.85 -16.40 -7.01
C ARG A 145 -20.99 -15.40 -7.15
N ARG A 146 -21.19 -14.86 -8.37
CA ARG A 146 -22.33 -13.98 -8.67
C ARG A 146 -23.67 -14.69 -8.44
N ARG A 147 -23.80 -15.91 -8.95
CA ARG A 147 -25.01 -16.73 -8.74
C ARG A 147 -25.31 -16.95 -7.25
N LEU A 148 -24.27 -17.03 -6.44
CA LEU A 148 -24.37 -17.22 -4.97
C LEU A 148 -24.47 -15.89 -4.19
N GLY A 149 -24.50 -14.74 -4.86
CA GLY A 149 -24.49 -13.43 -4.20
C GLY A 149 -23.21 -13.13 -3.44
N LYS A 150 -22.08 -13.76 -3.81
CA LYS A 150 -20.77 -13.58 -3.18
C LYS A 150 -19.89 -12.69 -4.04
N GLY A 151 -19.09 -11.83 -3.39
CA GLY A 151 -18.07 -11.02 -4.02
C GLY A 151 -16.69 -11.67 -4.02
N LEU A 152 -15.68 -10.86 -4.36
CA LEU A 152 -14.29 -11.21 -4.17
C LEU A 152 -13.94 -11.18 -2.67
N THR A 153 -13.06 -12.08 -2.26
CA THR A 153 -12.55 -12.11 -0.90
C THR A 153 -11.56 -10.96 -0.66
N ARG A 154 -11.36 -10.61 0.60
CA ARG A 154 -10.42 -9.54 0.98
C ARG A 154 -8.98 -9.78 0.49
N PRO A 155 -8.38 -10.98 0.56
CA PRO A 155 -7.09 -11.26 -0.04
C PRO A 155 -7.03 -11.04 -1.57
N GLU A 156 -8.09 -11.36 -2.30
CA GLU A 156 -8.18 -11.09 -3.74
C GLU A 156 -8.28 -9.59 -4.03
N LEU A 157 -9.07 -8.86 -3.23
CA LEU A 157 -9.17 -7.40 -3.33
C LEU A 157 -7.84 -6.71 -3.01
N ALA A 158 -7.06 -7.26 -2.05
CA ALA A 158 -5.74 -6.75 -1.72
C ALA A 158 -4.76 -6.89 -2.91
N MET A 159 -4.81 -8.00 -3.65
CA MET A 159 -4.03 -8.16 -4.89
C MET A 159 -4.41 -7.10 -5.93
N ILE A 160 -5.70 -6.93 -6.19
CA ILE A 160 -6.20 -5.94 -7.16
C ILE A 160 -5.77 -4.53 -6.76
N LEU A 161 -5.91 -4.17 -5.48
CA LEU A 161 -5.48 -2.87 -4.95
C LEU A 161 -3.98 -2.65 -5.16
N SER A 162 -3.16 -3.66 -4.91
CA SER A 162 -1.70 -3.58 -5.06
C SER A 162 -1.30 -3.37 -6.52
N TYR A 163 -1.84 -4.17 -7.44
CA TYR A 163 -1.58 -4.02 -8.87
C TYR A 163 -2.13 -2.71 -9.44
N SER A 164 -3.25 -2.22 -8.92
CA SER A 164 -3.76 -0.89 -9.29
C SER A 164 -2.78 0.22 -8.92
N LYS A 165 -2.10 0.09 -7.75
CA LYS A 165 -1.05 1.03 -7.34
C LYS A 165 0.17 0.95 -8.24
N LEU A 166 0.64 -0.26 -8.55
CA LEU A 166 1.78 -0.44 -9.46
C LEU A 166 1.49 0.16 -10.83
N TRP A 167 0.34 -0.17 -11.42
CA TRP A 167 -0.06 0.37 -12.71
C TRP A 167 -0.14 1.90 -12.73
N LEU A 168 -0.76 2.48 -11.70
CA LEU A 168 -0.90 3.94 -11.62
C LEU A 168 0.45 4.61 -11.38
N TYR A 169 1.30 4.01 -10.54
CA TYR A 169 2.65 4.49 -10.31
C TYR A 169 3.46 4.56 -11.62
N ASP A 170 3.47 3.47 -12.40
CA ASP A 170 4.21 3.39 -13.66
C ASP A 170 3.72 4.44 -14.67
N ARG A 171 2.42 4.69 -14.74
CA ARG A 171 1.85 5.73 -15.60
C ARG A 171 2.19 7.14 -15.15
N LEU A 172 2.15 7.38 -13.85
CA LEU A 172 2.46 8.70 -13.29
C LEU A 172 3.95 9.03 -13.37
N ILE A 173 4.84 8.07 -13.13
CA ILE A 173 6.28 8.31 -13.14
C ILE A 173 6.81 8.68 -14.54
N GLU A 174 6.16 8.22 -15.59
CA GLU A 174 6.48 8.53 -16.98
C GLU A 174 5.81 9.80 -17.52
N SER A 175 4.84 10.36 -16.79
CA SER A 175 4.03 11.52 -17.22
C SER A 175 4.56 12.84 -16.67
N ASP A 176 4.04 13.97 -17.14
CA ASP A 176 4.37 15.30 -16.61
C ASP A 176 3.61 15.66 -15.32
N VAL A 177 2.69 14.80 -14.88
CA VAL A 177 1.85 15.03 -13.70
C VAL A 177 2.66 15.30 -12.42
N PRO A 178 3.78 14.62 -12.12
CA PRO A 178 4.59 14.90 -10.93
C PRO A 178 5.26 16.27 -10.92
N GLU A 179 5.33 16.94 -12.07
CA GLU A 179 5.90 18.29 -12.19
C GLU A 179 4.87 19.40 -11.90
N ASP A 180 3.58 19.04 -11.75
CA ASP A 180 2.56 20.01 -11.39
C ASP A 180 2.84 20.63 -10.01
N PRO A 181 2.91 21.97 -9.91
CA PRO A 181 3.17 22.67 -8.65
C PRO A 181 2.17 22.36 -7.54
N TYR A 182 0.93 22.00 -7.89
CA TYR A 182 -0.09 21.57 -6.91
C TYR A 182 0.33 20.27 -6.22
N LEU A 183 0.87 19.30 -6.96
CA LEU A 183 1.35 18.03 -6.43
C LEU A 183 2.68 18.18 -5.67
N GLY A 184 3.42 19.24 -5.87
CA GLY A 184 4.57 19.59 -5.04
C GLY A 184 4.25 19.72 -3.54
N ARG A 185 2.98 19.94 -3.19
CA ARG A 185 2.50 19.92 -1.81
C ARG A 185 2.58 18.54 -1.18
N GLU A 186 2.41 17.48 -1.96
CA GLU A 186 2.51 16.11 -1.46
C GLU A 186 3.94 15.77 -1.05
N LEU A 187 4.93 16.30 -1.76
CA LEU A 187 6.34 16.20 -1.37
C LEU A 187 6.59 16.85 0.01
N LEU A 188 6.01 18.03 0.25
CA LEU A 188 6.16 18.69 1.55
C LEU A 188 5.48 17.90 2.66
N ARG A 189 4.25 17.43 2.43
CA ARG A 189 3.44 16.67 3.39
C ARG A 189 3.99 15.29 3.72
N TYR A 190 4.81 14.74 2.84
CA TYR A 190 5.47 13.45 3.06
C TYR A 190 6.40 13.48 4.28
N PHE A 191 7.02 14.61 4.58
CA PHE A 191 7.95 14.76 5.68
C PHE A 191 7.25 15.16 6.99
N PRO A 192 7.77 14.77 8.19
CA PRO A 192 7.26 15.24 9.47
C PRO A 192 7.37 16.76 9.64
N ALA A 193 6.50 17.33 10.46
CA ALA A 193 6.41 18.78 10.66
C ALA A 193 7.74 19.47 11.01
N PRO A 194 8.62 18.92 11.87
CA PRO A 194 9.92 19.52 12.14
C PRO A 194 10.83 19.62 10.91
N VAL A 195 10.75 18.64 9.99
CA VAL A 195 11.49 18.65 8.73
C VAL A 195 10.88 19.69 7.79
N GLN A 196 9.55 19.70 7.63
CA GLN A 196 8.86 20.70 6.82
C GLN A 196 9.25 22.13 7.22
N LYS A 197 9.26 22.43 8.54
CA LYS A 197 9.56 23.78 9.04
C LYS A 197 11.02 24.19 8.81
N ARG A 198 11.95 23.27 9.05
CA ARG A 198 13.39 23.60 9.04
C ARG A 198 14.04 23.48 7.66
N PHE A 199 13.54 22.58 6.82
CA PHE A 199 14.15 22.22 5.54
C PHE A 199 13.23 22.48 4.33
N ALA A 200 12.24 23.38 4.50
CA ALA A 200 11.29 23.71 3.42
C ALA A 200 11.98 24.08 2.10
N ALA A 201 13.12 24.80 2.18
CA ALA A 201 13.90 25.19 1.01
C ALA A 201 14.72 24.02 0.40
N ASP A 202 15.02 22.99 1.18
CA ASP A 202 15.81 21.82 0.72
C ASP A 202 14.91 20.71 0.12
N ILE A 203 13.66 20.60 0.58
CA ILE A 203 12.71 19.55 0.19
C ILE A 203 12.48 19.52 -1.33
N PRO A 204 12.26 20.63 -2.05
CA PRO A 204 12.08 20.62 -3.50
C PRO A 204 13.28 20.05 -4.27
N GLY A 205 14.47 20.12 -3.69
CA GLY A 205 15.71 19.55 -4.25
C GLY A 205 15.96 18.09 -3.84
N HIS A 206 15.01 17.38 -3.26
CA HIS A 206 15.19 15.98 -2.87
C HIS A 206 15.48 15.11 -4.10
N PRO A 207 16.50 14.22 -4.08
CA PRO A 207 16.85 13.39 -5.25
C PRO A 207 15.71 12.53 -5.75
N LEU A 208 14.86 12.03 -4.84
CA LEU A 208 13.71 11.19 -5.13
C LEU A 208 12.38 11.97 -5.06
N ARG A 209 12.41 13.29 -5.37
CA ARG A 209 11.20 14.13 -5.29
C ARG A 209 10.07 13.60 -6.17
N ARG A 210 10.41 13.14 -7.35
CA ARG A 210 9.45 12.65 -8.34
C ARG A 210 8.80 11.37 -7.87
N GLU A 211 9.57 10.41 -7.41
CA GLU A 211 9.12 9.13 -6.87
C GLU A 211 8.26 9.32 -5.62
N ILE A 212 8.61 10.24 -4.73
CA ILE A 212 7.83 10.56 -3.53
C ILE A 212 6.46 11.14 -3.93
N ILE A 213 6.42 12.10 -4.86
CA ILE A 213 5.17 12.70 -5.33
C ILE A 213 4.28 11.63 -5.98
N VAL A 214 4.84 10.79 -6.84
CA VAL A 214 4.10 9.73 -7.52
C VAL A 214 3.55 8.73 -6.53
N THR A 215 4.36 8.27 -5.57
CA THR A 215 3.92 7.32 -4.53
C THR A 215 2.81 7.91 -3.67
N ALA A 216 2.97 9.16 -3.22
CA ALA A 216 1.96 9.84 -2.41
C ALA A 216 0.65 10.04 -3.18
N THR A 217 0.73 10.45 -4.45
CA THR A 217 -0.43 10.65 -5.33
C THR A 217 -1.14 9.32 -5.61
N THR A 218 -0.39 8.27 -5.94
CA THR A 218 -0.91 6.92 -6.17
C THR A 218 -1.66 6.41 -4.93
N ASN A 219 -1.04 6.49 -3.76
CA ASN A 219 -1.68 6.07 -2.51
C ASN A 219 -2.93 6.89 -2.20
N SER A 220 -2.89 8.21 -2.43
CA SER A 220 -4.04 9.08 -2.20
C SER A 220 -5.22 8.75 -3.11
N LEU A 221 -4.98 8.41 -4.37
CA LEU A 221 -6.03 8.05 -5.32
C LEU A 221 -6.57 6.65 -5.04
N VAL A 222 -5.71 5.64 -4.99
CA VAL A 222 -6.14 4.24 -4.89
C VAL A 222 -6.76 3.93 -3.51
N ASN A 223 -6.30 4.55 -2.43
CA ASN A 223 -6.88 4.34 -1.10
C ASN A 223 -8.22 5.07 -0.87
N ARG A 224 -8.74 5.81 -1.87
CA ARG A 224 -10.05 6.48 -1.81
C ARG A 224 -11.09 5.88 -2.76
N MET A 225 -10.65 4.94 -3.60
CA MET A 225 -11.52 4.23 -4.57
C MET A 225 -12.24 3.08 -3.89
#